data_6d093301ef1d5c818dd9624eb9324655
#
_entry.id   6d093301ef1d5c818dd9624eb9324655
#
_cell.length_a   1.000
_cell.length_b   1.000
_cell.length_c   1.000
_cell.angle_alpha   90.00
_cell.angle_beta   90.00
_cell.angle_gamma   90.00
#
_symmetry.space_group_name_H-M   'P 1'
#
loop_
_entity.id
_entity.type
_entity.pdbx_description
1 polymer ?
#
loop_
_entity_poly.entity_id
_entity_poly.type
_entity_poly.pdbx_seq_one_letter_code
_entity_poly.pdbx_strand_id
1 'polypeptide(L)'
;MTGGPVRVRIPTILRTYTGGESEVGAEGQTLGQVLDDLDASYPGIKGRILDDQGALRRFVNVYVGNDDVRFLDALDTKVEAGAQVSVIPAVAGG
;
A
#
# COMPACT_ATOMS: atom_id res chain seq x y z
N MET A 1 -15.25 12.63 12.83
CA MET A 1 -14.30 11.83 12.63
C MET A 1 -14.35 11.17 11.42
N THR A 2 -13.37 11.14 10.85
CA THR A 2 -13.37 10.66 9.64
C THR A 2 -13.00 9.33 9.65
N GLY A 3 -13.72 8.57 9.24
CA GLY A 3 -13.54 7.39 8.81
C GLY A 3 -12.80 6.40 9.53
N GLY A 4 -12.96 5.17 9.28
CA GLY A 4 -12.24 4.12 9.85
C GLY A 4 -10.95 3.86 9.11
N PRO A 5 -10.23 2.84 9.53
CA PRO A 5 -8.97 2.53 8.87
C PRO A 5 -9.18 2.03 7.45
N VAL A 6 -8.15 2.23 6.68
CA VAL A 6 -8.05 1.66 5.34
C VAL A 6 -7.49 0.26 5.50
N ARG A 7 -8.00 -0.68 4.72
CA ARG A 7 -7.48 -2.04 4.74
C ARG A 7 -6.41 -2.18 3.69
N VAL A 8 -5.26 -2.69 4.10
CA VAL A 8 -4.14 -2.88 3.17
C VAL A 8 -3.88 -4.37 3.04
N ARG A 9 -4.01 -4.89 1.83
CA ARG A 9 -3.70 -6.28 1.57
C ARG A 9 -2.22 -6.42 1.29
N ILE A 10 -1.60 -7.33 2.03
CA ILE A 10 -0.15 -7.51 2.00
C ILE A 10 0.18 -8.76 1.19
N PRO A 11 0.99 -8.63 0.15
CA PRO A 11 1.37 -9.82 -0.63
C PRO A 11 2.24 -10.75 0.20
N THR A 12 2.24 -12.00 -0.18
CA THR A 12 2.96 -13.04 0.56
C THR A 12 4.41 -12.66 0.84
N ILE A 13 5.08 -12.09 -0.14
CA ILE A 13 6.51 -11.79 0.00
C ILE A 13 6.79 -10.68 1.01
N LEU A 14 5.78 -9.88 1.36
CA LEU A 14 5.96 -8.80 2.33
C LEU A 14 5.40 -9.13 3.70
N ARG A 15 4.84 -10.30 3.88
CA ARG A 15 4.21 -10.64 5.17
C ARG A 15 5.21 -10.83 6.29
N THR A 16 6.50 -10.93 5.97
CA THR A 16 7.51 -10.94 7.02
C THR A 16 7.54 -9.63 7.78
N TYR A 17 7.12 -8.53 7.13
CA TYR A 17 7.07 -7.23 7.81
C TYR A 17 5.84 -7.11 8.70
N THR A 18 4.81 -7.89 8.45
CA THR A 18 3.55 -7.78 9.18
C THR A 18 3.30 -8.96 10.11
N GLY A 19 4.33 -9.74 10.39
CA GLY A 19 4.16 -10.88 11.27
C GLY A 19 3.28 -11.97 10.69
N GLY A 20 3.20 -12.05 9.38
CA GLY A 20 2.39 -13.06 8.70
C GLY A 20 1.00 -12.60 8.34
N GLU A 21 0.64 -11.36 8.67
CA GLU A 21 -0.71 -10.88 8.38
C GLU A 21 -0.89 -10.61 6.90
N SER A 22 -1.99 -11.08 6.35
CA SER A 22 -2.29 -10.85 4.94
C SER A 22 -3.06 -9.56 4.72
N GLU A 23 -3.61 -8.98 5.78
CA GLU A 23 -4.35 -7.74 5.69
C GLU A 23 -4.15 -6.99 7.00
N VAL A 24 -3.83 -5.72 6.91
CA VAL A 24 -3.63 -4.89 8.09
C VAL A 24 -4.35 -3.57 7.90
N GLY A 25 -4.61 -2.86 8.98
CA GLY A 25 -5.23 -1.56 8.91
C GLY A 25 -4.20 -0.47 8.88
N ALA A 26 -4.50 0.62 8.19
CA ALA A 26 -3.67 1.80 8.18
C ALA A 26 -4.58 3.02 8.01
N GLU A 27 -4.08 4.18 8.35
CA GLU A 27 -4.86 5.41 8.27
C GLU A 27 -4.20 6.41 7.35
N GLY A 28 -5.01 7.18 6.65
CA GLY A 28 -4.51 8.21 5.75
C GLY A 28 -5.60 8.60 4.78
N GLN A 29 -5.45 9.75 4.17
CA GLN A 29 -6.41 10.26 3.21
C GLN A 29 -5.89 10.15 1.78
N THR A 30 -4.63 9.86 1.62
CA THR A 30 -4.03 9.58 0.31
C THR A 30 -3.22 8.31 0.43
N LEU A 31 -2.90 7.71 -0.70
CA LEU A 31 -2.08 6.50 -0.69
C LEU A 31 -0.75 6.75 0.01
N GLY A 32 -0.12 7.90 -0.25
CA GLY A 32 1.14 8.21 0.40
C GLY A 32 1.04 8.23 1.90
N GLN A 33 -0.04 8.81 2.43
CA GLN A 33 -0.25 8.85 3.87
C GLN A 33 -0.51 7.45 4.44
N VAL A 34 -1.25 6.63 3.70
CA VAL A 34 -1.52 5.26 4.11
C VAL A 34 -0.22 4.48 4.20
N LEU A 35 0.66 4.65 3.22
CA LEU A 35 1.95 3.96 3.23
C LEU A 35 2.85 4.46 4.35
N ASP A 36 2.81 5.76 4.66
CA ASP A 36 3.58 6.30 5.77
C ASP A 36 3.10 5.71 7.10
N ASP A 37 1.80 5.61 7.28
CA ASP A 37 1.25 5.03 8.50
C ASP A 37 1.59 3.56 8.58
N LEU A 38 1.51 2.86 7.47
CA LEU A 38 1.87 1.45 7.41
C LEU A 38 3.33 1.25 7.82
N ASP A 39 4.21 2.10 7.32
CA ASP A 39 5.63 1.98 7.63
C ASP A 39 5.91 2.30 9.11
N ALA A 40 5.13 3.18 9.70
CA ALA A 40 5.28 3.47 11.13
C ALA A 40 4.96 2.25 11.98
N SER A 41 4.00 1.44 11.53
CA SER A 41 3.62 0.22 12.26
C SER A 41 4.51 -0.97 11.90
N TYR A 42 4.98 -1.00 10.65
CA TYR A 42 5.78 -2.12 10.15
C TYR A 42 7.02 -1.56 9.45
N PRO A 43 8.03 -1.16 10.21
CA PRO A 43 9.19 -0.47 9.65
C PRO A 43 9.86 -1.25 8.52
N GLY A 44 10.14 -0.55 7.44
CA GLY A 44 10.80 -1.13 6.27
C GLY A 44 9.87 -1.52 5.15
N ILE A 45 8.57 -1.66 5.42
CA ILE A 45 7.66 -2.13 4.39
C ILE A 45 7.49 -1.11 3.26
N LYS A 46 7.49 0.17 3.59
CA LYS A 46 7.32 1.22 2.59
C LYS A 46 8.45 1.18 1.56
N GLY A 47 9.66 0.90 2.01
CA GLY A 47 10.81 0.81 1.10
C GLY A 47 10.74 -0.36 0.15
N ARG A 48 9.87 -1.33 0.42
CA ARG A 48 9.66 -2.44 -0.50
C ARG A 48 8.60 -2.12 -1.55
N ILE A 49 7.80 -1.09 -1.30
CA ILE A 49 6.74 -0.67 -2.22
C ILE A 49 7.20 0.51 -3.05
N LEU A 50 7.94 1.43 -2.43
CA LEU A 50 8.46 2.61 -3.11
C LEU A 50 9.97 2.49 -3.26
N ASP A 51 10.50 3.15 -4.30
CA ASP A 51 11.94 3.18 -4.51
C ASP A 51 12.57 4.33 -3.70
N ASP A 52 13.86 4.55 -3.89
CA ASP A 52 14.58 5.56 -3.13
C ASP A 52 14.12 6.97 -3.42
N GLN A 53 13.42 7.17 -4.53
CA GLN A 53 12.93 8.48 -4.90
C GLN A 53 11.48 8.69 -4.49
N GLY A 54 10.91 7.72 -3.79
CA GLY A 54 9.54 7.83 -3.33
C GLY A 54 8.50 7.48 -4.37
N ALA A 55 8.91 6.88 -5.48
CA ALA A 55 7.98 6.48 -6.52
C ALA A 55 7.68 4.99 -6.39
N LEU A 56 6.53 4.58 -6.92
CA LEU A 56 6.17 3.17 -6.91
C LEU A 56 7.20 2.36 -7.69
N ARG A 57 7.62 1.25 -7.12
CA ARG A 57 8.58 0.39 -7.78
C ARG A 57 7.96 -0.20 -9.04
N ARG A 58 8.82 -0.41 -10.05
CA ARG A 58 8.37 -0.86 -11.36
C ARG A 58 7.54 -2.15 -11.30
N PHE A 59 7.95 -3.08 -10.45
CA PHE A 59 7.30 -4.38 -10.39
C PHE A 59 6.32 -4.50 -9.24
N VAL A 60 5.85 -3.37 -8.72
CA VAL A 60 4.83 -3.37 -7.68
C VAL A 60 3.63 -2.60 -8.19
N ASN A 61 2.48 -3.24 -8.16
CA ASN A 61 1.23 -2.58 -8.50
C ASN A 61 0.45 -2.33 -7.23
N VAL A 62 -0.17 -1.17 -7.13
CA VAL A 62 -1.00 -0.84 -5.98
C VAL A 62 -2.37 -0.43 -6.50
N TYR A 63 -3.40 -1.00 -5.93
CA TYR A 63 -4.77 -0.71 -6.31
C TYR A 63 -5.50 -0.09 -5.14
N VAL A 64 -6.33 0.90 -5.41
CA VAL A 64 -7.29 1.41 -4.44
C VAL A 64 -8.63 0.93 -4.94
N GLY A 65 -9.24 0.00 -4.21
CA GLY A 65 -10.39 -0.70 -4.71
C GLY A 65 -9.97 -1.54 -5.92
N ASN A 66 -10.56 -1.27 -7.06
CA ASN A 66 -10.26 -2.00 -8.28
C ASN A 66 -9.40 -1.19 -9.24
N ASP A 67 -8.95 -0.01 -8.83
CA ASP A 67 -8.25 0.89 -9.74
C ASP A 67 -6.76 0.93 -9.45
N ASP A 68 -5.96 0.71 -10.49
CA ASP A 68 -4.50 0.82 -10.38
C ASP A 68 -4.15 2.30 -10.21
N VAL A 69 -3.42 2.62 -9.15
CA VAL A 69 -3.14 4.01 -8.83
C VAL A 69 -2.25 4.70 -9.87
N ARG A 70 -1.54 3.92 -10.70
CA ARG A 70 -0.75 4.51 -11.78
C ARG A 70 -1.62 5.19 -12.82
N PHE A 71 -2.87 4.78 -12.91
CA PHE A 71 -3.82 5.42 -13.81
C PHE A 71 -4.67 6.45 -13.08
N LEU A 72 -4.35 6.71 -11.83
CA LEU A 72 -4.99 7.73 -11.03
C LEU A 72 -3.91 8.76 -10.69
N ASP A 73 -3.79 9.11 -9.42
CA ASP A 73 -2.84 10.14 -8.99
C ASP A 73 -1.65 9.54 -8.23
N ALA A 74 -1.37 8.29 -8.42
CA ALA A 74 -0.25 7.59 -7.77
C ALA A 74 -0.34 7.80 -6.25
N LEU A 75 0.68 8.36 -5.64
CA LEU A 75 0.69 8.53 -4.18
C LEU A 75 -0.29 9.61 -3.70
N ASP A 76 -0.74 10.46 -4.61
CA ASP A 76 -1.74 11.48 -4.25
C ASP A 76 -3.16 10.98 -4.44
N THR A 77 -3.33 9.73 -4.85
CA THR A 77 -4.65 9.14 -5.00
C THR A 77 -5.37 9.17 -3.67
N LYS A 78 -6.60 9.70 -3.69
CA LYS A 78 -7.39 9.76 -2.46
C LYS A 78 -7.85 8.38 -2.05
N VAL A 79 -7.79 8.12 -0.77
CA VAL A 79 -8.21 6.85 -0.20
C VAL A 79 -9.26 7.16 0.85
N GLU A 80 -10.45 6.62 0.66
CA GLU A 80 -11.52 6.91 1.59
C GLU A 80 -11.54 5.92 2.75
N ALA A 81 -12.19 6.33 3.83
CA ALA A 81 -12.32 5.48 4.99
C ALA A 81 -12.97 4.17 4.60
N GLY A 82 -12.41 3.09 5.07
CA GLY A 82 -12.93 1.77 4.75
C GLY A 82 -12.53 1.23 3.40
N ALA A 83 -11.78 2.00 2.61
CA ALA A 83 -11.33 1.54 1.32
C ALA A 83 -10.30 0.42 1.47
N GLN A 84 -10.10 -0.32 0.41
CA GLN A 84 -9.11 -1.38 0.38
C GLN A 84 -7.97 -1.01 -0.54
N VAL A 85 -6.76 -1.10 -0.03
CA VAL A 85 -5.55 -0.89 -0.81
C VAL A 85 -4.91 -2.27 -0.98
N SER A 86 -4.63 -2.65 -2.22
CA SER A 86 -4.01 -3.94 -2.49
C SER A 86 -2.63 -3.73 -3.08
N VAL A 87 -1.64 -4.34 -2.46
CA VAL A 87 -0.27 -4.29 -2.96
C VAL A 87 0.00 -5.61 -3.65
N ILE A 88 0.27 -5.55 -4.95
CA ILE A 88 0.43 -6.77 -5.75
C ILE A 88 1.76 -6.69 -6.47
N PRO A 89 2.73 -7.53 -6.12
CA PRO A 89 4.00 -7.52 -6.84
C PRO A 89 3.80 -8.17 -8.21
N ALA A 90 4.35 -7.55 -9.22
CA ALA A 90 4.37 -8.15 -10.55
C ALA A 90 5.65 -8.95 -10.62
N VAL A 91 5.54 -10.26 -10.49
CA VAL A 91 6.71 -11.10 -10.48
C VAL A 91 7.12 -11.37 -11.90
N ALA A 92 8.18 -10.75 -12.32
CA ALA A 92 8.66 -10.94 -13.67
C ALA A 92 9.17 -12.36 -13.82
N GLY A 93 8.75 -12.99 -14.85
CA GLY A 93 9.24 -14.33 -15.13
C GLY A 93 8.60 -15.40 -14.27
N GLY A 94 7.53 -15.05 -13.64
CA GLY A 94 6.80 -16.07 -12.90
C GLY A 94 6.87 -15.93 -11.45
#